data_cf7870210ed30468dbe6aba4d59281b1
#
_entry.id   cf7870210ed30468dbe6aba4d59281b1
#
_cell.length_a   1.000
_cell.length_b   1.000
_cell.length_c   1.000
_cell.angle_alpha   90.00
_cell.angle_beta   90.00
_cell.angle_gamma   90.00
#
_symmetry.space_group_name_H-M   'P 1'
#
loop_
_entity.id
_entity.type
_entity.pdbx_description
1 polymer ?
#
loop_
_entity_poly.entity_id
_entity_poly.type
_entity_poly.pdbx_seq_one_letter_code
_entity_poly.pdbx_strand_id
1 'polypeptide(L)'
;MSEENKTKKIRKILGIKGMNDILPDESPVWELLENTVESVLKSYGYQRIRTPIVEETSLFARGLGAVTDIVEKEMYSFEDSLNGDQLTLRPECTAGVVRAVLEHNLTYNGPKRLWYTGPMFRHERPQRGRYRQFHQIGAEAVGYPGPDIDAELILLCRRLWDDLGLDNIRLELNSIGNAEERNRHRA
;
A
#
# COMPACT_ATOMS: atom_id res chain seq x y z
N MET A 1 2.18 -1.16 -62.92
CA MET A 1 2.74 -0.78 -61.63
C MET A 1 1.62 -0.75 -60.64
N SER A 2 1.47 -1.80 -59.88
CA SER A 2 0.43 -1.95 -58.87
C SER A 2 1.01 -1.57 -57.50
N GLU A 3 0.58 -0.43 -56.96
CA GLU A 3 0.90 -0.02 -55.60
C GLU A 3 0.17 -0.98 -54.61
N GLU A 4 0.91 -1.85 -53.98
CA GLU A 4 0.44 -2.62 -52.87
C GLU A 4 0.15 -1.70 -51.67
N ASN A 5 -1.12 -1.46 -51.46
CA ASN A 5 -1.66 -0.74 -50.29
C ASN A 5 -1.46 -1.61 -49.04
N LYS A 6 -0.27 -1.50 -48.41
CA LYS A 6 0.01 -2.13 -47.12
C LYS A 6 -0.84 -1.49 -46.05
N THR A 7 -2.05 -2.02 -45.82
CA THR A 7 -2.88 -1.65 -44.67
C THR A 7 -2.07 -1.87 -43.38
N LYS A 8 -1.63 -0.79 -42.74
CA LYS A 8 -1.00 -0.83 -41.43
C LYS A 8 -1.98 -1.50 -40.47
N LYS A 9 -1.69 -2.73 -40.08
CA LYS A 9 -2.44 -3.44 -39.01
C LYS A 9 -2.40 -2.56 -37.76
N ILE A 10 -3.55 -2.00 -37.37
CA ILE A 10 -3.68 -1.21 -36.13
C ILE A 10 -3.35 -2.17 -34.98
N ARG A 11 -2.28 -1.86 -34.24
CA ARG A 11 -1.87 -2.64 -33.08
C ARG A 11 -2.93 -2.49 -31.98
N LYS A 12 -3.54 -3.59 -31.57
CA LYS A 12 -4.48 -3.59 -30.44
C LYS A 12 -3.77 -3.07 -29.17
N ILE A 13 -4.34 -2.05 -28.54
CA ILE A 13 -3.87 -1.55 -27.25
C ILE A 13 -4.37 -2.52 -26.17
N LEU A 14 -3.46 -2.99 -25.35
CA LEU A 14 -3.73 -3.90 -24.24
C LEU A 14 -3.32 -3.22 -22.93
N GLY A 15 -3.87 -3.69 -21.81
CA GLY A 15 -3.45 -3.27 -20.48
C GLY A 15 -1.95 -3.50 -20.24
N ILE A 16 -1.38 -2.72 -19.34
CA ILE A 16 0.03 -2.84 -18.94
C ILE A 16 0.21 -4.15 -18.17
N LYS A 17 1.22 -4.93 -18.54
CA LYS A 17 1.51 -6.21 -17.86
C LYS A 17 1.75 -5.98 -16.36
N GLY A 18 0.94 -6.64 -15.54
CA GLY A 18 0.97 -6.51 -14.08
C GLY A 18 0.11 -5.37 -13.52
N MET A 19 -0.68 -4.71 -14.38
CA MET A 19 -1.77 -3.80 -14.01
C MET A 19 -3.05 -4.35 -14.63
N ASN A 20 -3.89 -4.95 -13.80
CA ASN A 20 -5.05 -5.69 -14.26
C ASN A 20 -6.32 -4.90 -14.02
N ASP A 21 -7.27 -5.03 -14.96
CA ASP A 21 -8.64 -4.58 -14.76
C ASP A 21 -9.34 -5.51 -13.75
N ILE A 22 -10.21 -4.95 -12.93
CA ILE A 22 -11.19 -5.70 -12.14
C ILE A 22 -12.47 -5.70 -12.96
N LEU A 23 -12.84 -6.86 -13.47
CA LEU A 23 -14.00 -7.00 -14.34
C LEU A 23 -15.30 -7.17 -13.53
N PRO A 24 -16.48 -6.96 -14.16
CA PRO A 24 -17.76 -7.06 -13.47
C PRO A 24 -17.99 -8.39 -12.75
N ASP A 25 -17.46 -9.49 -13.26
CA ASP A 25 -17.58 -10.83 -12.66
C ASP A 25 -16.78 -10.95 -11.34
N GLU A 26 -15.72 -10.16 -11.19
CA GLU A 26 -14.86 -10.13 -10.01
C GLU A 26 -15.33 -9.09 -8.97
N SER A 27 -16.07 -8.08 -9.41
CA SER A 27 -16.53 -6.96 -8.59
C SER A 27 -17.26 -7.38 -7.31
N PRO A 28 -18.15 -8.40 -7.31
CA PRO A 28 -18.82 -8.82 -6.07
C PRO A 28 -17.88 -9.34 -4.99
N VAL A 29 -16.76 -9.97 -5.38
CA VAL A 29 -15.74 -10.45 -4.43
C VAL A 29 -14.97 -9.27 -3.84
N TRP A 30 -14.67 -8.27 -4.65
CA TRP A 30 -14.05 -7.03 -4.18
C TRP A 30 -14.95 -6.26 -3.23
N GLU A 31 -16.23 -6.14 -3.53
CA GLU A 31 -17.22 -5.48 -2.66
C GLU A 31 -17.36 -6.21 -1.32
N LEU A 32 -17.39 -7.55 -1.33
CA LEU A 32 -17.40 -8.34 -0.10
C LEU A 32 -16.16 -8.05 0.76
N LEU A 33 -14.97 -8.06 0.15
CA LEU A 33 -13.72 -7.76 0.85
C LEU A 33 -13.75 -6.34 1.44
N GLU A 34 -14.06 -5.34 0.64
CA GLU A 34 -14.05 -3.94 1.05
C GLU A 34 -15.07 -3.65 2.16
N ASN A 35 -16.28 -4.19 2.06
CA ASN A 35 -17.33 -4.03 3.07
C ASN A 35 -16.96 -4.71 4.38
N THR A 36 -16.39 -5.93 4.33
CA THR A 36 -15.93 -6.65 5.53
C THR A 36 -14.80 -5.88 6.22
N VAL A 37 -13.81 -5.43 5.48
CA VAL A 37 -12.70 -4.61 5.98
C VAL A 37 -13.21 -3.33 6.66
N GLU A 38 -14.08 -2.61 5.99
CA GLU A 38 -14.65 -1.37 6.53
C GLU A 38 -15.44 -1.62 7.81
N SER A 39 -16.24 -2.69 7.85
CA SER A 39 -17.02 -3.08 9.03
C SER A 39 -16.13 -3.39 10.23
N VAL A 40 -15.11 -4.24 10.03
CA VAL A 40 -14.17 -4.62 11.08
C VAL A 40 -13.40 -3.40 11.59
N LEU A 41 -12.80 -2.62 10.72
CA LEU A 41 -12.00 -1.44 11.11
C LEU A 41 -12.83 -0.39 11.86
N LYS A 42 -14.05 -0.14 11.40
CA LYS A 42 -15.00 0.74 12.11
C LYS A 42 -15.35 0.22 13.50
N SER A 43 -15.51 -1.09 13.69
CA SER A 43 -15.83 -1.68 14.99
C SER A 43 -14.71 -1.49 16.01
N TYR A 44 -13.45 -1.37 15.56
CA TYR A 44 -12.29 -1.03 16.38
C TYR A 44 -12.04 0.49 16.50
N GLY A 45 -12.93 1.32 15.96
CA GLY A 45 -12.82 2.78 16.04
C GLY A 45 -11.82 3.41 15.06
N TYR A 46 -11.39 2.68 14.03
CA TYR A 46 -10.53 3.23 12.99
C TYR A 46 -11.33 4.15 12.04
N GLN A 47 -10.77 5.31 11.77
CA GLN A 47 -11.32 6.31 10.86
C GLN A 47 -10.65 6.22 9.49
N ARG A 48 -11.44 6.27 8.43
CA ARG A 48 -10.90 6.18 7.07
C ARG A 48 -10.13 7.44 6.70
N ILE A 49 -8.90 7.26 6.20
CA ILE A 49 -8.11 8.31 5.57
C ILE A 49 -7.86 7.97 4.09
N ARG A 50 -7.77 8.98 3.24
CA ARG A 50 -7.38 8.85 1.84
C ARG A 50 -6.28 9.85 1.55
N THR A 51 -5.13 9.36 1.12
CA THR A 51 -3.99 10.17 0.68
C THR A 51 -3.91 10.18 -0.84
N PRO A 52 -3.24 11.15 -1.44
CA PRO A 52 -2.96 11.18 -2.86
C PRO A 52 -2.29 9.91 -3.37
N ILE A 53 -2.52 9.58 -4.64
CA ILE A 53 -1.83 8.47 -5.31
C ILE A 53 -0.41 8.89 -5.73
N VAL A 54 -0.24 10.17 -6.03
CA VAL A 54 1.03 10.78 -6.42
C VAL A 54 1.52 11.65 -5.27
N GLU A 55 2.77 11.47 -4.90
CA GLU A 55 3.45 12.22 -3.84
C GLU A 55 4.86 12.61 -4.30
N GLU A 56 5.52 13.53 -3.61
CA GLU A 56 6.93 13.80 -3.85
C GLU A 56 7.80 12.56 -3.63
N THR A 57 8.72 12.29 -4.54
CA THR A 57 9.64 11.13 -4.44
C THR A 57 10.41 11.10 -3.12
N SER A 58 10.77 12.28 -2.60
CA SER A 58 11.48 12.46 -1.34
C SER A 58 10.75 11.89 -0.13
N LEU A 59 9.42 11.84 -0.16
CA LEU A 59 8.62 11.28 0.92
C LEU A 59 8.95 9.80 1.15
N PHE A 60 9.00 9.03 0.08
CA PHE A 60 9.26 7.59 0.15
C PHE A 60 10.73 7.29 0.46
N ALA A 61 11.66 8.08 -0.07
CA ALA A 61 13.09 7.95 0.24
C ALA A 61 13.38 8.15 1.73
N ARG A 62 12.67 9.06 2.40
CA ARG A 62 12.79 9.28 3.85
C ARG A 62 12.10 8.19 4.69
N GLY A 63 10.91 7.77 4.28
CA GLY A 63 10.08 6.83 5.05
C GLY A 63 10.58 5.39 4.98
N LEU A 64 11.00 4.93 3.80
CA LEU A 64 11.44 3.56 3.55
C LEU A 64 12.96 3.37 3.78
N GLY A 65 13.72 4.46 3.90
CA GLY A 65 15.19 4.45 3.90
C GLY A 65 15.76 4.50 2.49
N ALA A 66 16.76 5.35 2.29
CA ALA A 66 17.36 5.63 0.97
C ALA A 66 17.99 4.42 0.28
N VAL A 67 18.17 3.30 0.97
CA VAL A 67 18.87 2.08 0.51
C VAL A 67 17.95 0.87 0.52
N THR A 68 16.66 1.03 0.26
CA THR A 68 15.76 -0.11 0.08
C THR A 68 15.58 -0.41 -1.40
N ASP A 69 15.44 -1.68 -1.75
CA ASP A 69 15.17 -2.10 -3.15
C ASP A 69 13.94 -1.39 -3.74
N ILE A 70 12.96 -1.07 -2.90
CA ILE A 70 11.75 -0.34 -3.31
C ILE A 70 12.11 1.06 -3.81
N VAL A 71 12.94 1.79 -3.08
CA VAL A 71 13.35 3.17 -3.43
C VAL A 71 14.27 3.18 -4.63
N GLU A 72 15.20 2.22 -4.72
CA GLU A 72 16.20 2.20 -5.78
C GLU A 72 15.69 1.68 -7.12
N LYS A 73 14.75 0.72 -7.13
CA LYS A 73 14.43 -0.06 -8.34
C LYS A 73 12.94 -0.21 -8.65
N GLU A 74 12.06 -0.02 -7.66
CA GLU A 74 10.66 -0.42 -7.79
C GLU A 74 9.67 0.75 -7.83
N MET A 75 10.12 1.99 -7.74
CA MET A 75 9.23 3.15 -7.82
C MET A 75 8.92 3.55 -9.25
N TYR A 76 7.67 3.94 -9.51
CA TYR A 76 7.26 4.65 -10.72
C TYR A 76 7.43 6.15 -10.49
N SER A 77 8.61 6.67 -10.77
CA SER A 77 8.93 8.09 -10.61
C SER A 77 9.00 8.79 -11.96
N PHE A 78 8.60 10.07 -11.97
CA PHE A 78 8.61 10.92 -13.14
C PHE A 78 8.79 12.38 -12.72
N GLU A 79 9.24 13.20 -13.66
CA GLU A 79 9.36 14.64 -13.47
C GLU A 79 8.05 15.33 -13.92
N ASP A 80 7.53 16.22 -13.09
CA ASP A 80 6.42 17.08 -13.48
C ASP A 80 6.89 18.12 -14.49
N SER A 81 6.33 18.06 -15.68
CA SER A 81 6.69 18.96 -16.77
C SER A 81 6.32 20.43 -16.53
N LEU A 82 5.52 20.73 -15.52
CA LEU A 82 5.11 22.09 -15.19
C LEU A 82 6.14 22.85 -14.34
N ASN A 83 6.81 22.15 -13.43
CA ASN A 83 7.65 22.78 -12.41
C ASN A 83 8.97 22.04 -12.13
N GLY A 84 9.16 20.84 -12.73
CA GLY A 84 10.37 20.03 -12.54
C GLY A 84 10.39 19.19 -11.27
N ASP A 85 9.29 19.11 -10.51
CA ASP A 85 9.22 18.32 -9.30
C ASP A 85 9.35 16.83 -9.60
N GLN A 86 10.07 16.11 -8.73
CA GLN A 86 10.19 14.66 -8.81
C GLN A 86 9.03 14.01 -8.07
N LEU A 87 8.15 13.40 -8.82
CA LEU A 87 6.92 12.77 -8.35
C LEU A 87 6.97 11.26 -8.49
N THR A 88 6.21 10.56 -7.64
CA THR A 88 6.18 9.09 -7.60
C THR A 88 4.76 8.61 -7.37
N LEU A 89 4.34 7.58 -8.13
CA LEU A 89 3.16 6.79 -7.78
C LEU A 89 3.47 6.01 -6.49
N ARG A 90 2.63 6.15 -5.48
CA ARG A 90 2.86 5.57 -4.15
C ARG A 90 3.11 4.06 -4.21
N PRO A 91 4.27 3.57 -3.70
CA PRO A 91 4.58 2.14 -3.62
C PRO A 91 3.96 1.47 -2.38
N GLU A 92 3.52 2.28 -1.42
CA GLU A 92 2.83 1.95 -0.17
C GLU A 92 2.09 3.19 0.35
N CYS A 93 1.31 3.08 1.41
CA CYS A 93 0.49 4.21 1.86
C CYS A 93 0.88 4.78 3.23
N THR A 94 1.65 4.05 4.04
CA THR A 94 2.04 4.46 5.40
C THR A 94 2.75 5.82 5.40
N ALA A 95 3.71 6.03 4.49
CA ALA A 95 4.43 7.31 4.38
C ALA A 95 3.47 8.49 4.10
N GLY A 96 2.51 8.30 3.19
CA GLY A 96 1.48 9.31 2.89
C GLY A 96 0.58 9.59 4.09
N VAL A 97 0.20 8.56 4.86
CA VAL A 97 -0.58 8.72 6.09
C VAL A 97 0.21 9.48 7.13
N VAL A 98 1.48 9.12 7.36
CA VAL A 98 2.36 9.82 8.33
C VAL A 98 2.53 11.29 7.92
N ARG A 99 2.78 11.56 6.62
CA ARG A 99 2.82 12.94 6.12
C ARG A 99 1.54 13.69 6.45
N ALA A 100 0.39 13.12 6.14
CA ALA A 100 -0.90 13.76 6.40
C ALA A 100 -1.15 13.99 7.90
N VAL A 101 -0.76 13.06 8.77
CA VAL A 101 -0.84 13.21 10.22
C VAL A 101 -0.01 14.40 10.70
N LEU A 102 1.22 14.55 10.18
CA LEU A 102 2.11 15.63 10.54
C LEU A 102 1.65 16.98 9.97
N GLU A 103 1.33 17.03 8.68
CA GLU A 103 0.92 18.23 7.96
C GLU A 103 -0.34 18.87 8.56
N HIS A 104 -1.33 18.01 8.88
CA HIS A 104 -2.60 18.47 9.45
C HIS A 104 -2.66 18.39 10.98
N ASN A 105 -1.54 18.07 11.63
CA ASN A 105 -1.43 17.97 13.11
C ASN A 105 -2.56 17.12 13.72
N LEU A 106 -2.85 15.96 13.10
CA LEU A 106 -4.02 15.16 13.47
C LEU A 106 -3.96 14.62 14.91
N THR A 107 -2.77 14.47 15.48
CA THR A 107 -2.57 13.98 16.85
C THR A 107 -2.65 15.07 17.92
N TYR A 108 -2.92 16.34 17.55
CA TYR A 108 -3.01 17.44 18.52
C TYR A 108 -4.02 17.16 19.65
N ASN A 109 -5.17 16.58 19.32
CA ASN A 109 -6.22 16.20 20.27
C ASN A 109 -6.15 14.72 20.71
N GLY A 110 -4.97 14.14 20.73
CA GLY A 110 -4.76 12.77 21.16
C GLY A 110 -4.49 11.76 20.02
N PRO A 111 -4.29 10.49 20.38
CA PRO A 111 -3.92 9.45 19.44
C PRO A 111 -5.01 9.20 18.38
N LYS A 112 -4.60 8.64 17.24
CA LYS A 112 -5.47 8.36 16.10
C LYS A 112 -5.38 6.91 15.67
N ARG A 113 -6.53 6.33 15.35
CA ARG A 113 -6.68 5.08 14.61
C ARG A 113 -7.14 5.40 13.21
N LEU A 114 -6.28 5.19 12.23
CA LEU A 114 -6.53 5.52 10.83
C LEU A 114 -6.47 4.24 9.99
N TRP A 115 -7.28 4.15 8.95
CA TRP A 115 -7.22 3.06 8.00
C TRP A 115 -7.40 3.55 6.58
N TYR A 116 -6.84 2.81 5.65
CA TYR A 116 -6.95 3.10 4.22
C TYR A 116 -7.12 1.82 3.41
N THR A 117 -7.65 1.97 2.22
CA THR A 117 -7.60 0.98 1.15
C THR A 117 -7.39 1.69 -0.18
N GLY A 118 -6.68 1.05 -1.09
CA GLY A 118 -6.49 1.59 -2.43
C GLY A 118 -5.31 0.98 -3.18
N PRO A 119 -5.13 1.40 -4.44
CA PRO A 119 -4.07 0.89 -5.30
C PRO A 119 -2.70 1.44 -4.89
N MET A 120 -1.69 0.56 -5.00
CA MET A 120 -0.26 0.85 -4.86
C MET A 120 0.45 0.40 -6.13
N PHE A 121 1.65 0.96 -6.37
CA PHE A 121 2.36 0.79 -7.63
C PHE A 121 3.84 0.47 -7.37
N ARG A 122 4.30 -0.70 -7.88
CA ARG A 122 5.70 -1.10 -7.82
C ARG A 122 6.17 -1.63 -9.16
N HIS A 123 7.28 -1.12 -9.64
CA HIS A 123 7.89 -1.55 -10.92
C HIS A 123 8.61 -2.89 -10.73
N GLU A 124 7.86 -3.90 -10.28
CA GLU A 124 8.38 -5.25 -10.11
C GLU A 124 8.26 -6.08 -11.39
N ARG A 125 9.01 -7.18 -11.43
CA ARG A 125 8.82 -8.21 -12.46
C ARG A 125 7.53 -8.98 -12.14
N PRO A 126 6.49 -8.86 -12.98
CA PRO A 126 5.21 -9.51 -12.70
C PRO A 126 5.33 -11.04 -12.64
N GLN A 127 4.80 -11.63 -11.58
CA GLN A 127 4.67 -13.07 -11.39
C GLN A 127 3.38 -13.38 -10.62
N ARG A 128 3.05 -14.65 -10.41
CA ARG A 128 1.85 -15.03 -9.66
C ARG A 128 1.91 -14.45 -8.25
N GLY A 129 0.88 -13.66 -7.88
CA GLY A 129 0.79 -12.98 -6.58
C GLY A 129 1.63 -11.70 -6.46
N ARG A 130 2.37 -11.29 -7.51
CA ARG A 130 3.07 -10.01 -7.58
C ARG A 130 2.66 -9.23 -8.80
N TYR A 131 1.99 -8.12 -8.57
CA TYR A 131 1.51 -7.21 -9.60
C TYR A 131 2.21 -5.86 -9.50
N ARG A 132 2.22 -5.11 -10.60
CA ARG A 132 2.75 -3.75 -10.64
C ARG A 132 1.77 -2.72 -10.09
N GLN A 133 0.47 -3.01 -10.23
CA GLN A 133 -0.59 -2.35 -9.49
C GLN A 133 -1.25 -3.40 -8.62
N PHE A 134 -1.33 -3.15 -7.32
CA PHE A 134 -1.95 -4.03 -6.34
C PHE A 134 -2.70 -3.19 -5.30
N HIS A 135 -3.57 -3.79 -4.52
CA HIS A 135 -4.30 -3.09 -3.49
C HIS A 135 -3.71 -3.39 -2.12
N GLN A 136 -3.63 -2.36 -1.29
CA GLN A 136 -3.32 -2.50 0.13
C GLN A 136 -4.52 -2.09 0.97
N ILE A 137 -4.71 -2.80 2.07
CA ILE A 137 -5.52 -2.41 3.20
C ILE A 137 -4.52 -2.20 4.33
N GLY A 138 -4.56 -1.05 4.98
CA GLY A 138 -3.67 -0.73 6.09
C GLY A 138 -4.43 -0.08 7.25
N ALA A 139 -3.92 -0.33 8.44
CA ALA A 139 -4.38 0.28 9.68
C ALA A 139 -3.18 0.89 10.41
N GLU A 140 -3.25 2.16 10.71
CA GLU A 140 -2.20 2.92 11.38
C GLU A 140 -2.70 3.44 12.71
N ALA A 141 -2.05 3.02 13.79
CA ALA A 141 -2.30 3.50 15.15
C ALA A 141 -1.19 4.47 15.56
N VAL A 142 -1.51 5.75 15.64
CA VAL A 142 -0.53 6.83 15.84
C VAL A 142 -0.72 7.48 17.20
N GLY A 143 0.37 7.59 17.97
CA GLY A 143 0.36 8.26 19.28
C GLY A 143 -0.03 7.36 20.45
N TYR A 144 -0.06 6.05 20.28
CA TYR A 144 -0.27 5.07 21.35
C TYR A 144 1.08 4.57 21.88
N PRO A 145 1.37 4.69 23.17
CA PRO A 145 2.72 4.40 23.71
C PRO A 145 2.91 2.93 24.14
N GLY A 146 1.86 2.15 24.27
CA GLY A 146 1.90 0.81 24.87
C GLY A 146 1.82 -0.33 23.85
N PRO A 147 2.17 -1.56 24.24
CA PRO A 147 2.09 -2.75 23.40
C PRO A 147 0.65 -3.27 23.23
N ASP A 148 -0.31 -2.75 23.97
CA ASP A 148 -1.72 -3.05 23.86
C ASP A 148 -2.28 -2.74 22.48
N ILE A 149 -1.78 -1.69 21.81
CA ILE A 149 -2.18 -1.36 20.45
C ILE A 149 -1.64 -2.37 19.42
N ASP A 150 -0.46 -2.95 19.66
CA ASP A 150 0.07 -4.00 18.81
C ASP A 150 -0.78 -5.27 18.94
N ALA A 151 -1.18 -5.61 20.16
CA ALA A 151 -2.10 -6.72 20.42
C ALA A 151 -3.48 -6.48 19.79
N GLU A 152 -4.01 -5.24 19.85
CA GLU A 152 -5.26 -4.86 19.19
C GLU A 152 -5.17 -5.09 17.68
N LEU A 153 -4.09 -4.66 17.01
CA LEU A 153 -3.88 -4.86 15.57
C LEU A 153 -3.82 -6.34 15.18
N ILE A 154 -3.18 -7.18 16.02
CA ILE A 154 -3.14 -8.63 15.81
C ILE A 154 -4.56 -9.23 15.90
N LEU A 155 -5.32 -8.85 16.93
CA LEU A 155 -6.70 -9.30 17.12
C LEU A 155 -7.62 -8.80 16.00
N LEU A 156 -7.43 -7.58 15.53
CA LEU A 156 -8.14 -7.01 14.38
C LEU A 156 -7.88 -7.83 13.11
N CYS A 157 -6.62 -8.18 12.83
CA CYS A 157 -6.29 -9.05 11.71
C CYS A 157 -6.96 -10.42 11.83
N ARG A 158 -6.91 -11.03 13.03
CA ARG A 158 -7.58 -12.31 13.29
C ARG A 158 -9.07 -12.23 13.02
N ARG A 159 -9.74 -11.20 13.53
CA ARG A 159 -11.16 -10.96 13.32
C ARG A 159 -11.49 -10.79 11.84
N LEU A 160 -10.68 -10.03 11.09
CA LEU A 160 -10.86 -9.85 9.66
C LEU A 160 -10.77 -11.18 8.92
N TRP A 161 -9.82 -12.03 9.24
CA TRP A 161 -9.68 -13.34 8.63
C TRP A 161 -10.86 -14.26 8.94
N ASP A 162 -11.34 -14.26 10.17
CA ASP A 162 -12.52 -15.04 10.58
C ASP A 162 -13.77 -14.58 9.81
N ASP A 163 -14.00 -13.26 9.71
CA ASP A 163 -15.14 -12.68 9.01
C ASP A 163 -15.07 -12.91 7.48
N LEU A 164 -13.86 -13.13 6.92
CA LEU A 164 -13.64 -13.52 5.51
C LEU A 164 -13.66 -15.05 5.31
N GLY A 165 -13.81 -15.86 6.35
CA GLY A 165 -13.79 -17.31 6.24
C GLY A 165 -12.41 -17.91 5.94
N LEU A 166 -11.33 -17.25 6.36
CA LEU A 166 -9.96 -17.71 6.13
C LEU A 166 -9.44 -18.51 7.33
N ASP A 167 -9.57 -19.84 7.27
CA ASP A 167 -9.27 -20.73 8.42
C ASP A 167 -7.79 -21.15 8.54
N ASN A 168 -7.03 -21.11 7.45
CA ASN A 168 -5.67 -21.65 7.40
C ASN A 168 -4.58 -20.56 7.59
N ILE A 169 -4.79 -19.65 8.55
CA ILE A 169 -3.84 -18.58 8.83
C ILE A 169 -3.07 -18.88 10.11
N ARG A 170 -1.75 -18.86 10.01
CA ARG A 170 -0.82 -19.01 11.14
C ARG A 170 -0.24 -17.64 11.49
N LEU A 171 -0.37 -17.25 12.75
CA LEU A 171 0.30 -16.08 13.29
C LEU A 171 1.74 -16.41 13.63
N GLU A 172 2.67 -15.66 13.06
CA GLU A 172 4.09 -15.70 13.43
C GLU A 172 4.51 -14.32 13.92
N LEU A 173 5.08 -14.25 15.12
CA LEU A 173 5.52 -13.01 15.73
C LEU A 173 7.03 -12.94 15.76
N ASN A 174 7.58 -11.78 15.45
CA ASN A 174 8.99 -11.48 15.56
C ASN A 174 9.20 -10.07 16.15
N SER A 175 10.38 -9.84 16.70
CA SER A 175 10.80 -8.52 17.18
C SER A 175 12.18 -8.20 16.62
N ILE A 176 12.34 -6.97 16.15
CA ILE A 176 13.64 -6.48 15.68
C ILE A 176 14.58 -6.23 16.86
N GLY A 177 14.05 -6.13 18.08
CA GLY A 177 14.78 -5.79 19.27
C GLY A 177 15.36 -4.38 19.26
N ASN A 178 16.13 -4.06 20.28
CA ASN A 178 16.89 -2.80 20.35
C ASN A 178 18.25 -2.90 19.60
N ALA A 179 19.00 -1.79 19.56
CA ALA A 179 20.27 -1.74 18.82
C ALA A 179 21.32 -2.72 19.37
N GLU A 180 21.36 -2.95 20.69
CA GLU A 180 22.29 -3.86 21.35
C GLU A 180 21.95 -5.33 21.04
N GLU A 181 20.67 -5.68 21.06
CA GLU A 181 20.19 -7.02 20.70
C GLU A 181 20.47 -7.35 19.23
N ARG A 182 20.25 -6.37 18.31
CA ARG A 182 20.61 -6.53 16.89
C ARG A 182 22.10 -6.76 16.68
N ASN A 183 22.94 -6.04 17.41
CA ASN A 183 24.40 -6.22 17.33
C ASN A 183 24.83 -7.60 17.83
N ARG A 184 24.24 -8.10 18.92
CA ARG A 184 24.49 -9.45 19.41
C ARG A 184 24.04 -10.55 18.44
N HIS A 185 22.98 -10.32 17.68
CA HIS A 185 22.50 -11.29 16.70
C HIS A 185 23.37 -11.35 15.42
N ARG A 186 24.11 -10.27 15.11
CA ARG A 186 25.01 -10.19 13.94
C ARG A 186 26.42 -10.72 14.22
N ALA A 187 26.79 -10.93 15.48
CA ALA A 187 28.07 -11.47 15.90
C ALA A 187 28.05 -13.01 15.95
#